data_98a6d565f273568a6d63482fe5a8d65e
#
_entry.id   98a6d565f273568a6d63482fe5a8d65e
#
_cell.length_a   1.000
_cell.length_b   1.000
_cell.length_c   1.000
_cell.angle_alpha   90.00
_cell.angle_beta   90.00
_cell.angle_gamma   90.00
#
_symmetry.space_group_name_H-M   'P 1'
#
loop_
_entity.id
_entity.type
_entity.pdbx_description
1 polymer ?
#
loop_
_entity_poly.entity_id
_entity_poly.type
_entity_poly.pdbx_seq_one_letter_code
_entity_poly.pdbx_strand_id
1 'polypeptide(L)'
;MTVETGPNHPRSDQRLEAALESAQAGAEATGRVAASVARELKRARAAAGTGQVRDLRKALEAAESLTADLAEQLAKVRAAYDVDEVEHLASGAYTRELMAAAADAGLAMFEEDDRLLCYPSLIRVLAGDLAIEIDRRRERRLRPSVVVDLLNRTQQAGAKARPEPFIASLLAAYDYVIAAQGKTAGSVVRVVEVYSVLTLLPGQSKDYTKQEFARDLYLLDRSGVSTVGSPRRRLRWAASTGTK
;
A
#
# COMPACT_ATOMS: atom_id res chain seq x y z
N MET A 1 10.51 -32.90 -35.56
CA MET A 1 10.09 -32.61 -34.19
C MET A 1 9.87 -31.11 -34.14
N THR A 2 8.66 -30.68 -34.48
CA THR A 2 8.26 -29.26 -34.61
C THR A 2 7.67 -28.82 -33.26
N VAL A 3 8.33 -27.88 -32.60
CA VAL A 3 7.83 -27.26 -31.39
C VAL A 3 6.83 -26.19 -31.84
N GLU A 4 5.54 -26.42 -31.61
CA GLU A 4 4.51 -25.40 -31.74
C GLU A 4 4.66 -24.41 -30.57
N THR A 5 5.14 -23.21 -30.89
CA THR A 5 5.09 -22.05 -30.02
C THR A 5 3.64 -21.59 -30.01
N GLY A 6 2.94 -21.81 -28.89
CA GLY A 6 1.59 -21.28 -28.68
C GLY A 6 1.57 -19.75 -28.79
N PRO A 7 0.41 -19.15 -29.07
CA PRO A 7 0.29 -17.72 -29.30
C PRO A 7 0.74 -16.95 -28.05
N ASN A 8 1.86 -16.24 -28.21
CA ASN A 8 2.34 -15.28 -27.23
C ASN A 8 1.34 -14.10 -27.22
N HIS A 9 0.32 -14.17 -26.39
CA HIS A 9 -0.52 -13.00 -26.13
C HIS A 9 0.38 -11.95 -25.51
N PRO A 10 0.48 -10.74 -26.07
CA PRO A 10 1.14 -9.65 -25.39
C PRO A 10 0.34 -9.39 -24.09
N ARG A 11 0.91 -9.82 -22.95
CA ARG A 11 0.36 -9.51 -21.63
C ARG A 11 0.28 -7.99 -21.58
N SER A 12 -0.92 -7.47 -21.42
CA SER A 12 -1.20 -6.05 -21.53
C SER A 12 -0.39 -5.32 -20.45
N ASP A 13 0.27 -4.25 -20.87
CA ASP A 13 0.96 -3.27 -20.02
C ASP A 13 -0.08 -2.43 -19.22
N GLN A 14 -1.21 -3.08 -18.88
CA GLN A 14 -2.37 -2.45 -18.27
C GLN A 14 -2.06 -2.15 -16.82
N ARG A 15 -2.13 -0.89 -16.46
CA ARG A 15 -1.96 -0.42 -15.08
C ARG A 15 -3.07 -0.96 -14.20
N LEU A 16 -2.75 -1.42 -13.01
CA LEU A 16 -3.72 -1.98 -12.07
C LEU A 16 -4.80 -0.96 -11.69
N GLU A 17 -4.46 0.33 -11.55
CA GLU A 17 -5.41 1.41 -11.29
C GLU A 17 -6.49 1.47 -12.37
N ALA A 18 -6.08 1.53 -13.63
CA ALA A 18 -7.00 1.64 -14.77
C ALA A 18 -7.85 0.38 -14.93
N ALA A 19 -7.28 -0.80 -14.72
CA ALA A 19 -8.02 -2.06 -14.76
C ALA A 19 -9.10 -2.12 -13.68
N LEU A 20 -8.77 -1.73 -12.45
CA LEU A 20 -9.72 -1.69 -11.34
C LEU A 20 -10.80 -0.63 -11.55
N GLU A 21 -10.46 0.54 -12.10
CA GLU A 21 -11.43 1.59 -12.44
C GLU A 21 -12.41 1.11 -13.50
N SER A 22 -11.91 0.49 -14.57
CA SER A 22 -12.74 -0.10 -15.62
C SER A 22 -13.66 -1.21 -15.07
N ALA A 23 -13.11 -2.10 -14.25
CA ALA A 23 -13.89 -3.17 -13.61
C ALA A 23 -14.97 -2.61 -12.68
N GLN A 24 -14.67 -1.56 -11.91
CA GLN A 24 -15.64 -0.87 -11.07
C GLN A 24 -16.79 -0.28 -11.89
N ALA A 25 -16.48 0.51 -12.91
CA ALA A 25 -17.46 1.12 -13.79
C ALA A 25 -18.35 0.07 -14.49
N GLY A 26 -17.73 -1.00 -15.00
CA GLY A 26 -18.43 -2.13 -15.60
C GLY A 26 -19.36 -2.84 -14.62
N ALA A 27 -18.88 -3.12 -13.40
CA ALA A 27 -19.68 -3.75 -12.35
C ALA A 27 -20.88 -2.88 -11.96
N GLU A 28 -20.73 -1.56 -11.86
CA GLU A 28 -21.84 -0.62 -11.59
C GLU A 28 -22.87 -0.63 -12.71
N ALA A 29 -22.44 -0.63 -13.99
CA ALA A 29 -23.35 -0.72 -15.14
C ALA A 29 -24.13 -2.03 -15.14
N THR A 30 -23.42 -3.15 -14.92
CA THR A 30 -24.00 -4.49 -14.82
C THR A 30 -25.01 -4.58 -13.67
N GLY A 31 -24.71 -3.97 -12.52
CA GLY A 31 -25.61 -3.89 -11.37
C GLY A 31 -26.94 -3.18 -11.68
N ARG A 32 -26.91 -2.13 -12.53
CA ARG A 32 -28.14 -1.45 -12.98
C ARG A 32 -29.02 -2.37 -13.84
N VAL A 33 -28.43 -3.17 -14.72
CA VAL A 33 -29.16 -4.15 -15.54
C VAL A 33 -29.77 -5.23 -14.65
N ALA A 34 -29.00 -5.76 -13.69
CA ALA A 34 -29.51 -6.74 -12.71
C ALA A 34 -30.71 -6.21 -11.92
N ALA A 35 -30.69 -4.94 -11.51
CA ALA A 35 -31.82 -4.30 -10.85
C ALA A 35 -33.06 -4.21 -11.77
N SER A 36 -32.86 -4.06 -13.08
CA SER A 36 -33.95 -4.06 -14.06
C SER A 36 -34.55 -5.45 -14.24
N VAL A 37 -33.73 -6.51 -14.31
CA VAL A 37 -34.20 -7.91 -14.29
C VAL A 37 -35.08 -8.17 -13.05
N ALA A 38 -34.59 -7.79 -11.87
CA ALA A 38 -35.32 -7.97 -10.62
C ALA A 38 -36.69 -7.22 -10.62
N ARG A 39 -36.74 -6.08 -11.27
CA ARG A 39 -37.97 -5.29 -11.42
C ARG A 39 -39.02 -5.98 -12.31
N GLU A 40 -38.57 -6.50 -13.46
CA GLU A 40 -39.46 -7.26 -14.37
C GLU A 40 -39.96 -8.56 -13.74
N LEU A 41 -39.12 -9.29 -13.00
CA LEU A 41 -39.58 -10.47 -12.23
C LEU A 41 -40.58 -10.14 -11.14
N LYS A 42 -40.48 -8.97 -10.46
CA LYS A 42 -41.52 -8.50 -9.54
C LYS A 42 -42.85 -8.20 -10.25
N ARG A 43 -42.81 -7.62 -11.45
CA ARG A 43 -44.01 -7.39 -12.29
C ARG A 43 -44.64 -8.73 -12.69
N ALA A 44 -43.86 -9.66 -13.17
CA ALA A 44 -44.31 -11.01 -13.54
C ALA A 44 -45.02 -11.70 -12.36
N ARG A 45 -44.41 -11.64 -11.15
CA ARG A 45 -45.02 -12.18 -9.93
C ARG A 45 -46.36 -11.53 -9.61
N ALA A 46 -46.46 -10.21 -9.70
CA ALA A 46 -47.71 -9.48 -9.43
C ALA A 46 -48.81 -9.84 -10.45
N ALA A 47 -48.46 -9.89 -11.74
CA ALA A 47 -49.35 -10.26 -12.82
C ALA A 47 -49.87 -11.69 -12.69
N ALA A 48 -48.99 -12.63 -12.30
CA ALA A 48 -49.36 -14.02 -12.03
C ALA A 48 -50.34 -14.11 -10.85
N GLY A 49 -50.09 -13.37 -9.76
CA GLY A 49 -50.98 -13.36 -8.58
C GLY A 49 -52.40 -12.82 -8.85
N THR A 50 -52.54 -11.99 -9.86
CA THR A 50 -53.87 -11.42 -10.26
C THR A 50 -54.44 -12.06 -11.50
N GLY A 51 -53.77 -13.02 -12.12
CA GLY A 51 -54.21 -13.70 -13.34
C GLY A 51 -54.09 -12.86 -14.62
N GLN A 52 -53.31 -11.79 -14.62
CA GLN A 52 -53.08 -10.91 -15.78
C GLN A 52 -52.05 -11.58 -16.74
N VAL A 53 -52.53 -12.58 -17.51
CA VAL A 53 -51.68 -13.45 -18.35
C VAL A 53 -50.85 -12.70 -19.40
N ARG A 54 -51.45 -11.64 -19.99
CA ARG A 54 -50.76 -10.81 -20.99
C ARG A 54 -49.57 -10.08 -20.39
N ASP A 55 -49.73 -9.48 -19.22
CA ASP A 55 -48.71 -8.70 -18.52
C ASP A 55 -47.64 -9.63 -17.95
N LEU A 56 -48.03 -10.83 -17.47
CA LEU A 56 -47.11 -11.87 -17.05
C LEU A 56 -46.17 -12.25 -18.20
N ARG A 57 -46.71 -12.58 -19.38
CA ARG A 57 -45.89 -12.96 -20.55
C ARG A 57 -44.95 -11.86 -20.95
N LYS A 58 -45.42 -10.60 -21.06
CA LYS A 58 -44.62 -9.44 -21.40
C LYS A 58 -43.49 -9.21 -20.39
N ALA A 59 -43.73 -9.35 -19.10
CA ALA A 59 -42.72 -9.15 -18.06
C ALA A 59 -41.66 -10.28 -18.09
N LEU A 60 -42.08 -11.52 -18.40
CA LEU A 60 -41.14 -12.63 -18.53
C LEU A 60 -40.22 -12.47 -19.76
N GLU A 61 -40.78 -12.10 -20.92
CA GLU A 61 -40.01 -11.82 -22.14
C GLU A 61 -39.01 -10.68 -21.92
N ALA A 62 -39.40 -9.61 -21.22
CA ALA A 62 -38.51 -8.52 -20.87
C ALA A 62 -37.39 -8.96 -19.90
N ALA A 63 -37.72 -9.79 -18.91
CA ALA A 63 -36.74 -10.32 -17.97
C ALA A 63 -35.73 -11.24 -18.66
N GLU A 64 -36.19 -12.06 -19.60
CA GLU A 64 -35.31 -12.97 -20.41
C GLU A 64 -34.31 -12.16 -21.24
N SER A 65 -34.79 -11.15 -22.01
CA SER A 65 -33.93 -10.25 -22.78
C SER A 65 -32.87 -9.54 -21.92
N LEU A 66 -33.30 -8.95 -20.79
CA LEU A 66 -32.40 -8.28 -19.86
C LEU A 66 -31.38 -9.24 -19.20
N THR A 67 -31.74 -10.51 -19.02
CA THR A 67 -30.83 -11.52 -18.49
C THR A 67 -29.73 -11.86 -19.50
N ALA A 68 -30.05 -11.92 -20.79
CA ALA A 68 -29.06 -12.10 -21.84
C ALA A 68 -28.08 -10.89 -21.89
N ASP A 69 -28.59 -9.66 -21.83
CA ASP A 69 -27.78 -8.45 -21.76
C ASP A 69 -26.87 -8.44 -20.52
N LEU A 70 -27.40 -8.87 -19.36
CA LEU A 70 -26.64 -8.98 -18.11
C LEU A 70 -25.46 -9.95 -18.24
N ALA A 71 -25.69 -11.10 -18.84
CA ALA A 71 -24.65 -12.10 -19.05
C ALA A 71 -23.54 -11.57 -19.99
N GLU A 72 -23.92 -10.90 -21.08
CA GLU A 72 -22.98 -10.28 -22.00
C GLU A 72 -22.14 -9.18 -21.32
N GLN A 73 -22.77 -8.28 -20.55
CA GLN A 73 -22.06 -7.24 -19.81
C GLN A 73 -21.10 -7.80 -18.78
N LEU A 74 -21.52 -8.83 -18.02
CA LEU A 74 -20.63 -9.49 -17.06
C LEU A 74 -19.41 -10.13 -17.75
N ALA A 75 -19.60 -10.75 -18.91
CA ALA A 75 -18.51 -11.29 -19.71
C ALA A 75 -17.53 -10.18 -20.16
N LYS A 76 -18.05 -9.01 -20.58
CA LYS A 76 -17.23 -7.85 -20.94
C LYS A 76 -16.42 -7.31 -19.77
N VAL A 77 -17.03 -7.21 -18.57
CA VAL A 77 -16.31 -6.77 -17.35
C VAL A 77 -15.17 -7.73 -17.03
N ARG A 78 -15.44 -9.03 -17.11
CA ARG A 78 -14.42 -10.06 -16.86
C ARG A 78 -13.29 -10.01 -17.88
N ALA A 79 -13.60 -9.82 -19.16
CA ALA A 79 -12.60 -9.73 -20.24
C ALA A 79 -11.78 -8.42 -20.17
N ALA A 80 -12.36 -7.33 -19.65
CA ALA A 80 -11.68 -6.06 -19.48
C ALA A 80 -10.69 -6.05 -18.31
N TYR A 81 -10.86 -6.93 -17.33
CA TYR A 81 -9.89 -7.12 -16.24
C TYR A 81 -8.93 -8.26 -16.63
N ASP A 82 -7.88 -7.91 -17.38
CA ASP A 82 -6.84 -8.82 -17.85
C ASP A 82 -5.47 -8.42 -17.24
N VAL A 83 -5.36 -8.54 -15.92
CA VAL A 83 -4.12 -8.28 -15.17
C VAL A 83 -3.64 -9.56 -14.53
N ASP A 84 -2.38 -9.94 -14.75
CA ASP A 84 -1.69 -10.94 -13.95
C ASP A 84 -1.18 -10.24 -12.69
N GLU A 85 -1.97 -10.28 -11.62
CA GLU A 85 -1.69 -9.54 -10.38
C GLU A 85 -0.37 -9.99 -9.73
N VAL A 86 -0.05 -11.28 -9.78
CA VAL A 86 1.18 -11.83 -9.20
C VAL A 86 2.39 -11.30 -9.96
N GLU A 87 2.36 -11.37 -11.30
CA GLU A 87 3.44 -10.85 -12.13
C GLU A 87 3.55 -9.33 -12.03
N HIS A 88 2.43 -8.62 -12.01
CA HIS A 88 2.40 -7.15 -11.86
C HIS A 88 3.08 -6.69 -10.55
N LEU A 89 2.84 -7.41 -9.44
CA LEU A 89 3.49 -7.12 -8.17
C LEU A 89 4.96 -7.59 -8.16
N ALA A 90 5.27 -8.77 -8.73
CA ALA A 90 6.61 -9.36 -8.67
C ALA A 90 7.62 -8.66 -9.59
N SER A 91 7.19 -8.17 -10.76
CA SER A 91 8.05 -7.48 -11.74
C SER A 91 8.44 -6.06 -11.35
N GLY A 92 7.93 -5.53 -10.24
CA GLY A 92 8.08 -4.13 -9.86
C GLY A 92 7.21 -3.15 -10.66
N ALA A 93 6.30 -3.63 -11.52
CA ALA A 93 5.36 -2.78 -12.26
C ALA A 93 4.44 -2.04 -11.29
N TYR A 94 3.91 -2.73 -10.28
CA TYR A 94 3.12 -2.12 -9.22
C TYR A 94 3.89 -1.05 -8.43
N THR A 95 5.15 -1.30 -8.10
CA THR A 95 6.03 -0.33 -7.43
C THR A 95 6.13 0.97 -8.21
N ARG A 96 6.40 0.87 -9.52
CA ARG A 96 6.48 2.05 -10.40
C ARG A 96 5.14 2.80 -10.50
N GLU A 97 4.04 2.05 -10.60
CA GLU A 97 2.69 2.62 -10.65
C GLU A 97 2.33 3.35 -9.36
N LEU A 98 2.64 2.76 -8.20
CA LEU A 98 2.39 3.37 -6.90
C LEU A 98 3.24 4.63 -6.69
N MET A 99 4.52 4.61 -7.11
CA MET A 99 5.40 5.78 -7.06
C MET A 99 4.89 6.91 -7.96
N ALA A 100 4.40 6.59 -9.16
CA ALA A 100 3.81 7.58 -10.05
C ALA A 100 2.55 8.20 -9.43
N ALA A 101 1.64 7.39 -8.88
CA ALA A 101 0.45 7.88 -8.20
C ALA A 101 0.78 8.73 -6.96
N ALA A 102 1.83 8.38 -6.21
CA ALA A 102 2.32 9.18 -5.09
C ALA A 102 2.86 10.55 -5.57
N ALA A 103 3.64 10.58 -6.65
CA ALA A 103 4.16 11.80 -7.24
C ALA A 103 3.03 12.73 -7.73
N ASP A 104 2.02 12.18 -8.40
CA ASP A 104 0.83 12.92 -8.85
C ASP A 104 0.05 13.53 -7.67
N ALA A 105 0.05 12.86 -6.52
CA ALA A 105 -0.55 13.35 -5.28
C ALA A 105 0.37 14.27 -4.45
N GLY A 106 1.59 14.57 -4.93
CA GLY A 106 2.56 15.39 -4.23
C GLY A 106 3.22 14.72 -3.03
N LEU A 107 3.14 13.38 -2.92
CA LEU A 107 3.80 12.61 -1.87
C LEU A 107 5.21 12.20 -2.30
N ALA A 108 6.20 12.55 -1.48
CA ALA A 108 7.57 12.06 -1.68
C ALA A 108 7.63 10.56 -1.34
N MET A 109 7.91 9.75 -2.35
CA MET A 109 8.11 8.32 -2.24
C MET A 109 9.36 7.92 -3.02
N PHE A 110 10.19 7.06 -2.45
CA PHE A 110 11.40 6.55 -3.08
C PHE A 110 11.63 5.09 -2.70
N GLU A 111 12.32 4.38 -3.56
CA GLU A 111 12.67 2.98 -3.37
C GLU A 111 14.08 2.87 -2.79
N GLU A 112 14.24 2.05 -1.76
CA GLU A 112 15.53 1.71 -1.18
C GLU A 112 15.53 0.22 -0.82
N ASP A 113 16.45 -0.53 -1.40
CA ASP A 113 16.54 -1.99 -1.32
C ASP A 113 15.22 -2.65 -1.80
N ASP A 114 14.51 -3.35 -0.91
CA ASP A 114 13.25 -4.05 -1.18
C ASP A 114 12.01 -3.29 -0.65
N ARG A 115 12.15 -2.00 -0.33
CA ARG A 115 11.11 -1.19 0.31
C ARG A 115 10.86 0.13 -0.39
N LEU A 116 9.61 0.58 -0.30
CA LEU A 116 9.21 1.93 -0.65
C LEU A 116 9.12 2.76 0.63
N LEU A 117 9.78 3.89 0.61
CA LEU A 117 9.86 4.83 1.72
C LEU A 117 8.96 6.03 1.41
N CYS A 118 7.86 6.15 2.13
CA CYS A 118 6.96 7.32 2.11
C CYS A 118 6.78 7.79 3.56
N TYR A 119 7.80 8.50 4.08
CA TYR A 119 7.83 8.83 5.50
C TYR A 119 6.54 9.49 6.01
N PRO A 120 6.01 9.05 7.20
CA PRO A 120 6.65 8.12 8.15
C PRO A 120 6.43 6.64 7.84
N SER A 121 5.79 6.26 6.75
CA SER A 121 5.45 4.86 6.44
C SER A 121 6.53 4.17 5.62
N LEU A 122 6.75 2.89 5.92
CA LEU A 122 7.58 1.96 5.19
C LEU A 122 6.69 0.90 4.53
N ILE A 123 6.85 0.71 3.22
CA ILE A 123 5.99 -0.17 2.43
C ILE A 123 6.84 -1.28 1.83
N ARG A 124 6.31 -2.50 1.84
CA ARG A 124 6.87 -3.67 1.17
C ARG A 124 5.82 -4.35 0.32
N VAL A 125 6.15 -4.70 -0.92
CA VAL A 125 5.27 -5.44 -1.81
C VAL A 125 5.38 -6.94 -1.50
N LEU A 126 4.24 -7.62 -1.33
CA LEU A 126 4.12 -9.04 -1.02
C LEU A 126 3.37 -9.74 -2.17
N ALA A 127 4.07 -9.98 -3.28
CA ALA A 127 3.45 -10.48 -4.51
C ALA A 127 2.71 -11.82 -4.32
N GLY A 128 3.32 -12.77 -3.59
CA GLY A 128 2.71 -14.07 -3.32
C GLY A 128 1.44 -14.02 -2.44
N ASP A 129 1.26 -12.93 -1.69
CA ASP A 129 0.10 -12.73 -0.82
C ASP A 129 -0.97 -11.82 -1.45
N LEU A 130 -0.73 -11.30 -2.65
CA LEU A 130 -1.52 -10.23 -3.27
C LEU A 130 -1.82 -9.10 -2.27
N ALA A 131 -0.74 -8.57 -1.68
CA ALA A 131 -0.82 -7.59 -0.60
C ALA A 131 0.40 -6.66 -0.60
N ILE A 132 0.30 -5.56 0.13
CA ILE A 132 1.43 -4.78 0.59
C ILE A 132 1.50 -4.84 2.11
N GLU A 133 2.67 -4.62 2.66
CA GLU A 133 2.88 -4.41 4.08
C GLU A 133 3.20 -2.94 4.31
N ILE A 134 2.45 -2.27 5.16
CA ILE A 134 2.70 -0.89 5.58
C ILE A 134 2.98 -0.91 7.08
N ASP A 135 4.16 -0.50 7.50
CA ASP A 135 4.57 -0.47 8.91
C ASP A 135 4.28 -1.80 9.65
N ARG A 136 4.65 -2.93 9.02
CA ARG A 136 4.42 -4.31 9.49
C ARG A 136 2.95 -4.73 9.55
N ARG A 137 2.04 -3.96 8.97
CA ARG A 137 0.62 -4.32 8.84
C ARG A 137 0.30 -4.67 7.41
N ARG A 138 -0.30 -5.84 7.22
CA ARG A 138 -0.73 -6.29 5.90
C ARG A 138 -1.94 -5.48 5.44
N GLU A 139 -1.83 -4.90 4.24
CA GLU A 139 -2.90 -4.20 3.52
C GLU A 139 -3.16 -4.93 2.20
N ARG A 140 -4.43 -5.29 1.95
CA ARG A 140 -4.86 -6.01 0.75
C ARG A 140 -5.50 -5.11 -0.30
N ARG A 141 -5.76 -3.86 0.03
CA ARG A 141 -6.24 -2.89 -0.95
C ARG A 141 -5.07 -2.42 -1.79
N LEU A 142 -4.98 -2.95 -3.00
CA LEU A 142 -3.85 -2.73 -3.89
C LEU A 142 -4.08 -1.60 -4.91
N ARG A 143 -5.25 -0.96 -4.91
CA ARG A 143 -5.52 0.15 -5.81
C ARG A 143 -4.58 1.32 -5.46
N PRO A 144 -3.68 1.75 -6.38
CA PRO A 144 -2.66 2.76 -6.08
C PRO A 144 -3.21 4.05 -5.47
N SER A 145 -4.30 4.60 -6.02
CA SER A 145 -4.95 5.80 -5.48
C SER A 145 -5.40 5.62 -4.03
N VAL A 146 -5.96 4.46 -3.68
CA VAL A 146 -6.41 4.14 -2.31
C VAL A 146 -5.23 4.02 -1.35
N VAL A 147 -4.13 3.43 -1.80
CA VAL A 147 -2.90 3.32 -1.00
C VAL A 147 -2.28 4.69 -0.77
N VAL A 148 -2.20 5.52 -1.80
CA VAL A 148 -1.69 6.91 -1.70
C VAL A 148 -2.53 7.73 -0.74
N ASP A 149 -3.86 7.63 -0.80
CA ASP A 149 -4.77 8.29 0.16
C ASP A 149 -4.52 7.85 1.60
N LEU A 150 -4.28 6.55 1.82
CA LEU A 150 -3.97 6.01 3.15
C LEU A 150 -2.64 6.59 3.67
N LEU A 151 -1.61 6.63 2.84
CA LEU A 151 -0.30 7.19 3.18
C LEU A 151 -0.38 8.69 3.49
N ASN A 152 -1.13 9.44 2.69
CA ASN A 152 -1.35 10.86 2.90
C ASN A 152 -2.03 11.14 4.25
N ARG A 153 -3.09 10.40 4.58
CA ARG A 153 -3.75 10.49 5.89
C ARG A 153 -2.80 10.17 7.03
N THR A 154 -1.91 9.17 6.85
CA THR A 154 -0.92 8.81 7.87
C THR A 154 0.08 9.92 8.09
N GLN A 155 0.54 10.61 7.02
CA GLN A 155 1.40 11.78 7.13
C GLN A 155 0.72 12.94 7.86
N GLN A 156 -0.55 13.21 7.51
CA GLN A 156 -1.32 14.32 8.11
C GLN A 156 -1.69 14.07 9.57
N ALA A 157 -1.96 12.82 9.94
CA ALA A 157 -2.31 12.46 11.33
C ALA A 157 -1.15 12.66 12.32
N GLY A 158 0.07 12.86 11.83
CA GLY A 158 1.27 12.93 12.62
C GLY A 158 1.67 11.57 13.21
N ALA A 159 2.91 11.48 13.65
CA ALA A 159 3.39 10.24 14.22
C ALA A 159 2.80 10.00 15.61
N LYS A 160 2.24 8.82 15.83
CA LYS A 160 1.95 8.29 17.19
C LYS A 160 3.25 7.83 17.88
N ALA A 161 4.40 8.37 17.48
CA ALA A 161 5.67 8.06 18.09
C ALA A 161 5.70 8.57 19.53
N ARG A 162 6.27 7.79 20.43
CA ARG A 162 6.63 8.23 21.76
C ARG A 162 8.11 8.63 21.71
N PRO A 163 8.43 9.91 21.48
CA PRO A 163 9.82 10.34 21.25
C PRO A 163 10.67 10.20 22.51
N GLU A 164 10.07 10.30 23.72
CA GLU A 164 10.79 10.29 24.98
C GLU A 164 11.50 8.94 25.27
N PRO A 165 10.84 7.76 25.14
CA PRO A 165 11.53 6.49 25.29
C PRO A 165 12.61 6.27 24.22
N PHE A 166 12.37 6.73 22.99
CA PHE A 166 13.32 6.55 21.90
C PHE A 166 14.58 7.40 22.10
N ILE A 167 14.43 8.70 22.46
CA ILE A 167 15.61 9.55 22.72
C ILE A 167 16.38 9.07 23.97
N ALA A 168 15.71 8.45 24.96
CA ALA A 168 16.38 7.84 26.09
C ALA A 168 17.24 6.63 25.66
N SER A 169 16.71 5.79 24.79
CA SER A 169 17.46 4.66 24.21
C SER A 169 18.65 5.12 23.35
N LEU A 170 18.47 6.19 22.56
CA LEU A 170 19.56 6.81 21.80
C LEU A 170 20.66 7.32 22.72
N LEU A 171 20.31 7.96 23.83
CA LEU A 171 21.28 8.45 24.82
C LEU A 171 22.07 7.30 25.42
N ALA A 172 21.40 6.23 25.87
CA ALA A 172 22.06 5.07 26.45
C ALA A 172 23.01 4.40 25.44
N ALA A 173 22.59 4.25 24.20
CA ALA A 173 23.44 3.71 23.12
C ALA A 173 24.62 4.64 22.81
N TYR A 174 24.41 5.94 22.77
CA TYR A 174 25.48 6.94 22.62
C TYR A 174 26.50 6.86 23.75
N ASP A 175 26.07 6.79 25.02
CA ASP A 175 26.95 6.69 26.18
C ASP A 175 27.82 5.41 26.11
N TYR A 176 27.23 4.32 25.65
CA TYR A 176 27.97 3.08 25.40
C TYR A 176 29.06 3.26 24.31
N VAL A 177 28.69 3.89 23.18
CA VAL A 177 29.64 4.10 22.06
C VAL A 177 30.81 4.97 22.49
N ILE A 178 30.57 6.10 23.19
CA ILE A 178 31.67 6.98 23.64
C ILE A 178 32.55 6.28 24.67
N ALA A 179 31.98 5.51 25.59
CA ALA A 179 32.74 4.75 26.57
C ALA A 179 33.63 3.68 25.90
N ALA A 180 33.08 2.92 24.94
CA ALA A 180 33.82 1.89 24.20
C ALA A 180 34.95 2.49 23.33
N GLN A 181 34.81 3.73 22.87
CA GLN A 181 35.82 4.43 22.07
C GLN A 181 36.78 5.31 22.89
N GLY A 182 36.64 5.34 24.21
CA GLY A 182 37.46 6.18 25.08
C GLY A 182 37.23 7.69 24.83
N LYS A 183 36.08 8.09 24.30
CA LYS A 183 35.73 9.48 24.00
C LYS A 183 35.03 10.15 25.18
N THR A 184 35.08 11.48 25.23
CA THR A 184 34.41 12.27 26.24
C THR A 184 32.96 12.57 25.86
N ALA A 185 32.12 12.82 26.86
CA ALA A 185 30.73 13.22 26.65
C ALA A 185 30.66 14.50 25.78
N GLY A 186 29.74 14.50 24.80
CA GLY A 186 29.63 15.58 23.80
C GLY A 186 30.40 15.30 22.50
N SER A 187 31.21 14.25 22.44
CA SER A 187 31.88 13.85 21.18
C SER A 187 30.88 13.43 20.10
N VAL A 188 31.18 13.75 18.86
CA VAL A 188 30.38 13.33 17.71
C VAL A 188 30.60 11.84 17.44
N VAL A 189 29.53 11.10 17.30
CA VAL A 189 29.54 9.68 16.89
C VAL A 189 28.67 9.48 15.65
N ARG A 190 28.99 8.44 14.85
CA ARG A 190 28.17 8.12 13.68
C ARG A 190 26.87 7.47 14.12
N VAL A 191 25.75 7.86 13.50
CA VAL A 191 24.42 7.32 13.80
C VAL A 191 24.37 5.78 13.62
N VAL A 192 25.13 5.24 12.64
CA VAL A 192 25.24 3.80 12.41
C VAL A 192 25.89 3.06 13.60
N GLU A 193 26.79 3.69 14.34
CA GLU A 193 27.41 3.10 15.56
C GLU A 193 26.37 3.01 16.68
N VAL A 194 25.51 4.03 16.82
CA VAL A 194 24.38 4.01 17.76
C VAL A 194 23.38 2.90 17.38
N TYR A 195 23.04 2.77 16.08
CA TYR A 195 22.19 1.70 15.59
C TYR A 195 22.76 0.30 15.93
N SER A 196 24.07 0.11 15.74
CA SER A 196 24.72 -1.17 16.04
C SER A 196 24.59 -1.55 17.52
N VAL A 197 24.59 -0.58 18.44
CA VAL A 197 24.35 -0.82 19.86
C VAL A 197 22.90 -1.17 20.14
N LEU A 198 21.95 -0.48 19.49
CA LEU A 198 20.52 -0.78 19.64
C LEU A 198 20.13 -2.16 19.08
N THR A 199 20.95 -2.74 18.22
CA THR A 199 20.73 -4.05 17.57
C THR A 199 21.81 -5.08 17.92
N LEU A 200 22.40 -5.01 19.14
CA LEU A 200 23.49 -5.91 19.57
C LEU A 200 23.06 -7.37 19.71
N LEU A 201 21.80 -7.64 20.01
CA LEU A 201 21.35 -9.01 20.20
C LEU A 201 21.27 -9.76 18.86
N PRO A 202 21.58 -11.06 18.83
CA PRO A 202 21.49 -11.87 17.61
C PRO A 202 20.08 -11.80 17.00
N GLY A 203 20.02 -11.45 15.72
CA GLY A 203 18.75 -11.31 14.99
C GLY A 203 18.05 -9.96 15.11
N GLN A 204 18.38 -9.14 16.09
CA GLN A 204 17.71 -7.85 16.37
C GLN A 204 17.75 -6.91 15.14
N SER A 205 18.80 -6.93 14.34
CA SER A 205 18.89 -6.11 13.11
C SER A 205 17.91 -6.53 12.02
N LYS A 206 17.32 -7.73 12.10
CA LYS A 206 16.22 -8.17 11.22
C LYS A 206 14.88 -7.66 11.75
N ASP A 207 14.73 -7.59 13.07
CA ASP A 207 13.50 -7.12 13.73
C ASP A 207 13.41 -5.61 13.78
N TYR A 208 14.56 -4.92 13.79
CA TYR A 208 14.66 -3.46 13.77
C TYR A 208 15.67 -3.05 12.70
N THR A 209 15.17 -2.82 11.50
CA THR A 209 15.99 -2.52 10.32
C THR A 209 16.55 -1.10 10.32
N LYS A 210 17.58 -0.84 9.49
CA LYS A 210 18.11 0.52 9.32
C LYS A 210 17.05 1.51 8.84
N GLN A 211 16.14 1.07 7.96
CA GLN A 211 15.03 1.91 7.48
C GLN A 211 14.08 2.28 8.60
N GLU A 212 13.73 1.34 9.50
CA GLU A 212 12.90 1.63 10.66
C GLU A 212 13.60 2.57 11.65
N PHE A 213 14.88 2.37 11.86
CA PHE A 213 15.68 3.29 12.66
C PHE A 213 15.74 4.71 12.05
N ALA A 214 15.95 4.81 10.74
CA ALA A 214 15.92 6.10 10.03
C ALA A 214 14.55 6.79 10.14
N ARG A 215 13.45 6.01 10.00
CA ARG A 215 12.09 6.50 10.24
C ARG A 215 11.92 7.05 11.66
N ASP A 216 12.36 6.31 12.66
CA ASP A 216 12.20 6.70 14.06
C ASP A 216 13.03 7.94 14.39
N LEU A 217 14.21 8.10 13.78
CA LEU A 217 14.98 9.34 13.85
C LEU A 217 14.25 10.53 13.21
N TYR A 218 13.66 10.32 12.03
CA TYR A 218 12.84 11.34 11.37
C TYR A 218 11.64 11.74 12.23
N LEU A 219 10.96 10.78 12.85
CA LEU A 219 9.83 11.05 13.74
C LEU A 219 10.26 11.79 15.00
N LEU A 220 11.42 11.45 15.56
CA LEU A 220 12.00 12.17 16.71
C LEU A 220 12.30 13.63 16.34
N ASP A 221 12.94 13.86 15.19
CA ASP A 221 13.26 15.21 14.70
C ASP A 221 11.99 16.05 14.52
N ARG A 222 10.96 15.48 13.90
CA ARG A 222 9.64 16.12 13.69
C ARG A 222 8.89 16.38 15.00
N SER A 223 9.14 15.63 16.05
CA SER A 223 8.47 15.81 17.36
C SER A 223 8.95 17.05 18.11
N GLY A 224 10.09 17.62 17.75
CA GLY A 224 10.74 18.73 18.46
C GLY A 224 11.37 18.33 19.80
N VAL A 225 11.25 17.07 20.23
CA VAL A 225 11.88 16.57 21.47
C VAL A 225 13.37 16.38 21.23
N SER A 226 14.18 17.18 21.88
CA SER A 226 15.63 17.17 21.72
C SER A 226 16.41 17.01 23.03
N THR A 227 15.73 16.91 24.17
CA THR A 227 16.36 16.85 25.51
C THR A 227 15.91 15.60 26.25
N VAL A 228 16.86 14.98 26.98
CA VAL A 228 16.63 13.76 27.74
C VAL A 228 17.54 13.67 28.97
N GLY A 229 17.11 12.94 29.97
CA GLY A 229 17.91 12.60 31.19
C GLY A 229 17.92 13.66 32.27
N SER A 230 18.60 13.30 33.38
CA SER A 230 18.87 14.18 34.50
C SER A 230 20.36 14.03 34.90
N PRO A 231 21.20 15.05 34.69
CA PRO A 231 20.89 16.39 34.17
C PRO A 231 20.45 16.36 32.68
N ARG A 232 19.68 17.35 32.24
CA ARG A 232 19.16 17.42 30.89
C ARG A 232 20.29 17.52 29.87
N ARG A 233 20.39 16.54 28.97
CA ARG A 233 21.31 16.49 27.82
C ARG A 233 20.53 16.74 26.54
N ARG A 234 21.14 17.47 25.61
CA ARG A 234 20.51 17.86 24.34
C ARG A 234 21.09 17.07 23.18
N LEU A 235 20.23 16.43 22.41
CA LEU A 235 20.58 15.84 21.12
C LEU A 235 20.87 16.96 20.09
N ARG A 236 21.99 16.86 19.39
CA ARG A 236 22.35 17.73 18.26
C ARG A 236 22.77 16.88 17.07
N TRP A 237 22.27 17.23 15.93
CA TRP A 237 22.71 16.62 14.66
C TRP A 237 23.94 17.35 14.13
N ALA A 238 25.02 16.63 13.88
CA ALA A 238 26.19 17.15 13.18
C ALA A 238 26.06 16.77 11.70
N ALA A 239 26.26 17.73 10.79
CA ALA A 239 26.28 17.46 9.37
C ALA A 239 27.41 16.51 9.05
N SER A 240 27.14 15.50 8.18
CA SER A 240 28.18 14.62 7.65
C SER A 240 29.10 15.41 6.73
N THR A 241 30.39 15.48 7.04
CA THR A 241 31.41 16.16 6.22
C THR A 241 31.80 15.38 4.96
N GLY A 242 31.08 14.31 4.61
CA GLY A 242 31.43 13.34 3.57
C GLY A 242 30.54 13.21 2.37
N THR A 243 29.46 14.00 2.25
CA THR A 243 28.59 13.96 1.07
C THR A 243 28.85 15.20 0.20
N LYS A 244 29.77 15.03 -0.76
CA LYS A 244 29.82 15.89 -1.97
C LYS A 244 29.03 15.24 -3.06
#